data_1ae210be6b47f1ceba526bced7204570
#
_entry.id   1ae210be6b47f1ceba526bced7204570
#
_cell.length_a   1.000
_cell.length_b   1.000
_cell.length_c   1.000
_cell.angle_alpha   90.00
_cell.angle_beta   90.00
_cell.angle_gamma   90.00
#
_symmetry.space_group_name_H-M   'P 1'
#
loop_
_entity.id
_entity.type
_entity.pdbx_description
1 polymer ?
#
loop_
_entity_poly.entity_id
_entity_poly.type
_entity_poly.pdbx_seq_one_letter_code
_entity_poly.pdbx_strand_id
1 'polypeptide(L)'
;YLYRKLVSPMKILRAAEDYLEAMLMMQKKHGYIRSIDIAEFLGVTKPSVTYTTKRLKENGYITMDKDGLITLTDSGMQIAASMLDRHKTLTKFLVNLGVDEITAHADRHGNTQTDHL
;
A
#
# COMPACT_ATOMS: atom_id res chain seq x y z
N TYR A 1 3.93 11.27 -26.85
CA TYR A 1 5.23 11.12 -26.21
C TYR A 1 5.23 11.69 -24.80
N LEU A 2 4.82 12.93 -24.69
CA LEU A 2 4.73 13.59 -23.38
C LEU A 2 3.74 12.87 -22.48
N TYR A 3 2.66 12.42 -23.05
CA TYR A 3 1.64 11.65 -22.35
C TYR A 3 2.24 10.39 -21.71
N ARG A 4 3.06 9.66 -22.45
CA ARG A 4 3.72 8.46 -21.94
C ARG A 4 4.64 8.77 -20.78
N LYS A 5 5.37 9.88 -20.86
CA LYS A 5 6.28 10.28 -19.80
C LYS A 5 5.53 10.60 -18.50
N LEU A 6 4.32 11.14 -18.62
CA LEU A 6 3.53 11.50 -17.46
C LEU A 6 2.76 10.32 -16.89
N VAL A 7 2.14 9.52 -17.76
CA VAL A 7 1.27 8.42 -17.31
C VAL A 7 2.05 7.28 -16.68
N SER A 8 3.16 6.85 -17.30
CA SER A 8 3.95 5.75 -16.78
C SER A 8 4.53 6.02 -15.39
N PRO A 9 5.16 7.19 -15.15
CA PRO A 9 5.62 7.51 -13.80
C PRO A 9 4.50 7.58 -12.78
N MET A 10 3.33 8.08 -13.17
CA MET A 10 2.19 8.15 -12.26
C MET A 10 1.69 6.76 -11.85
N LYS A 11 1.64 5.82 -12.78
CA LYS A 11 1.25 4.45 -12.48
C LYS A 11 2.24 3.78 -11.54
N ILE A 12 3.52 3.98 -11.81
CA ILE A 12 4.58 3.44 -10.96
C ILE A 12 4.48 4.04 -9.56
N LEU A 13 4.22 5.32 -9.47
CA LEU A 13 4.09 6.00 -8.19
C LEU A 13 2.92 5.45 -7.38
N ARG A 14 1.78 5.21 -8.01
CA ARG A 14 0.62 4.64 -7.32
C ARG A 14 0.92 3.24 -6.78
N ALA A 15 1.50 2.40 -7.62
CA ALA A 15 1.87 1.06 -7.19
C ALA A 15 2.87 1.13 -6.02
N ALA A 16 3.85 2.03 -6.12
CA ALA A 16 4.82 2.22 -5.07
C ALA A 16 4.16 2.64 -3.76
N GLU A 17 3.22 3.59 -3.84
CA GLU A 17 2.50 4.06 -2.68
C GLU A 17 1.71 2.93 -2.01
N ASP A 18 1.00 2.13 -2.79
CA ASP A 18 0.22 1.02 -2.27
C ASP A 18 1.10 -0.03 -1.60
N TYR A 19 2.23 -0.34 -2.21
CA TYR A 19 3.17 -1.30 -1.65
C TYR A 19 3.79 -0.79 -0.36
N LEU A 20 4.21 0.47 -0.35
CA LEU A 20 4.82 1.06 0.84
C LEU A 20 3.84 1.15 2.00
N GLU A 21 2.60 1.49 1.72
CA GLU A 21 1.56 1.51 2.74
C GLU A 21 1.33 0.11 3.31
N ALA A 22 1.23 -0.90 2.43
CA ALA A 22 1.06 -2.28 2.85
C ALA A 22 2.22 -2.74 3.73
N MET A 23 3.44 -2.36 3.34
CA MET A 23 4.64 -2.68 4.12
C MET A 23 4.58 -2.09 5.53
N LEU A 24 4.17 -0.84 5.65
CA LEU A 24 4.05 -0.20 6.95
C LEU A 24 2.98 -0.88 7.81
N MET A 25 1.86 -1.23 7.20
CA MET A 25 0.80 -1.93 7.93
C MET A 25 1.28 -3.29 8.44
N MET A 26 2.05 -4.01 7.62
CA MET A 26 2.60 -5.29 8.03
C MET A 26 3.62 -5.16 9.14
N GLN A 27 4.46 -4.15 9.05
CA GLN A 27 5.44 -3.88 10.10
C GLN A 27 4.74 -3.63 11.43
N LYS A 28 3.65 -2.87 11.42
CA LYS A 28 2.88 -2.59 12.62
C LYS A 28 2.17 -3.84 13.15
N LYS A 29 1.71 -4.68 12.25
CA LYS A 29 0.94 -5.87 12.63
C LYS A 29 1.83 -7.03 13.07
N HIS A 30 2.90 -7.29 12.33
CA HIS A 30 3.75 -8.47 12.55
C HIS A 30 5.13 -8.14 13.12
N GLY A 31 5.60 -6.91 12.97
CA GLY A 31 6.94 -6.52 13.36
C GLY A 31 7.99 -6.81 12.28
N TYR A 32 7.57 -7.34 11.14
CA TYR A 32 8.47 -7.62 10.01
C TYR A 32 7.68 -7.55 8.70
N ILE A 33 8.41 -7.47 7.59
CA ILE A 33 7.82 -7.36 6.26
C ILE A 33 8.41 -8.43 5.36
N ARG A 34 7.56 -9.27 4.74
CA ARG A 34 7.99 -10.29 3.79
C ARG A 34 7.17 -10.18 2.51
N SER A 35 7.80 -10.52 1.38
CA SER A 35 7.16 -10.44 0.07
C SER A 35 5.88 -11.27 -0.02
N ILE A 36 5.87 -12.44 0.58
CA ILE A 36 4.69 -13.31 0.50
C ILE A 36 3.49 -12.67 1.19
N ASP A 37 3.72 -11.97 2.27
CA ASP A 37 2.64 -11.29 3.00
C ASP A 37 2.09 -10.13 2.19
N ILE A 38 2.96 -9.42 1.46
CA ILE A 38 2.54 -8.34 0.58
C ILE A 38 1.64 -8.89 -0.53
N ALA A 39 2.06 -10.01 -1.13
CA ALA A 39 1.28 -10.64 -2.20
C ALA A 39 -0.13 -10.98 -1.73
N GLU A 40 -0.24 -11.56 -0.55
CA GLU A 40 -1.53 -11.94 0.03
C GLU A 40 -2.36 -10.71 0.36
N PHE A 41 -1.74 -9.71 0.98
CA PHE A 41 -2.46 -8.52 1.41
C PHE A 41 -3.02 -7.73 0.24
N LEU A 42 -2.20 -7.53 -0.79
CA LEU A 42 -2.60 -6.75 -1.96
C LEU A 42 -3.35 -7.57 -3.00
N GLY A 43 -3.35 -8.89 -2.86
CA GLY A 43 -4.00 -9.75 -3.85
C GLY A 43 -3.31 -9.74 -5.20
N VAL A 44 -1.98 -9.64 -5.20
CA VAL A 44 -1.19 -9.61 -6.43
C VAL A 44 -0.32 -10.85 -6.53
N THR A 45 0.23 -11.08 -7.73
CA THR A 45 1.06 -12.26 -7.97
C THR A 45 2.46 -12.08 -7.40
N LYS A 46 3.13 -13.19 -7.13
CA LYS A 46 4.53 -13.16 -6.68
C LYS A 46 5.45 -12.45 -7.66
N PRO A 47 5.36 -12.69 -8.98
CA PRO A 47 6.18 -11.93 -9.93
C PRO A 47 5.96 -10.43 -9.87
N SER A 48 4.72 -9.99 -9.65
CA SER A 48 4.43 -8.57 -9.49
C SER A 48 5.12 -7.99 -8.27
N VAL A 49 5.10 -8.73 -7.15
CA VAL A 49 5.77 -8.28 -5.93
C VAL A 49 7.28 -8.21 -6.16
N THR A 50 7.86 -9.24 -6.79
CA THR A 50 9.29 -9.26 -7.09
C THR A 50 9.68 -8.06 -7.94
N TYR A 51 8.91 -7.78 -8.99
CA TYR A 51 9.18 -6.66 -9.87
C TYR A 51 9.12 -5.33 -9.12
N THR A 52 8.06 -5.13 -8.37
CA THR A 52 7.84 -3.85 -7.68
C THR A 52 8.83 -3.63 -6.54
N THR A 53 9.12 -4.67 -5.75
CA THR A 53 10.08 -4.54 -4.66
C THR A 53 11.48 -4.26 -5.18
N LYS A 54 11.85 -4.86 -6.33
CA LYS A 54 13.12 -4.56 -6.96
C LYS A 54 13.22 -3.09 -7.32
N ARG A 55 12.16 -2.54 -7.90
CA ARG A 55 12.15 -1.12 -8.27
C ARG A 55 12.18 -0.22 -7.05
N LEU A 56 11.44 -0.56 -6.01
CA LEU A 56 11.47 0.21 -4.77
C LEU A 56 12.86 0.21 -4.14
N LYS A 57 13.53 -0.94 -4.18
CA LYS A 57 14.89 -1.05 -3.67
C LYS A 57 15.86 -0.20 -4.50
N GLU A 58 15.75 -0.26 -5.82
CA GLU A 58 16.59 0.53 -6.73
C GLU A 58 16.42 2.03 -6.51
N ASN A 59 15.24 2.45 -6.14
CA ASN A 59 14.93 3.86 -5.89
C ASN A 59 15.14 4.31 -4.45
N GLY A 60 15.64 3.43 -3.60
CA GLY A 60 16.01 3.80 -2.23
C GLY A 60 14.86 3.89 -1.24
N TYR A 61 13.72 3.30 -1.54
CA TYR A 61 12.58 3.31 -0.63
C TYR A 61 12.55 2.15 0.35
N ILE A 62 13.20 1.07 0.00
CA ILE A 62 13.31 -0.11 0.86
C ILE A 62 14.69 -0.72 0.76
N THR A 63 15.03 -1.54 1.75
CA THR A 63 16.17 -2.43 1.68
C THR A 63 15.68 -3.87 1.89
N MET A 64 16.44 -4.83 1.46
CA MET A 64 16.12 -6.24 1.62
C MET A 64 17.36 -6.99 2.04
N ASP A 65 17.26 -7.78 3.09
CA ASP A 65 18.41 -8.56 3.52
C ASP A 65 18.47 -9.91 2.78
N LYS A 66 19.48 -10.72 3.10
CA LYS A 66 19.68 -11.99 2.42
C LYS A 66 18.57 -13.00 2.69
N ASP A 67 17.82 -12.82 3.76
CA ASP A 67 16.71 -13.71 4.11
C ASP A 67 15.38 -13.24 3.53
N GLY A 68 15.41 -12.15 2.76
CA GLY A 68 14.22 -11.63 2.12
C GLY A 68 13.38 -10.74 2.98
N LEU A 69 13.88 -10.35 4.16
CA LEU A 69 13.18 -9.41 5.01
C LEU A 69 13.35 -7.99 4.49
N ILE A 70 12.27 -7.28 4.42
CA ILE A 70 12.22 -5.93 3.86
C ILE A 70 12.21 -4.91 4.99
N THR A 71 12.95 -3.83 4.80
CA THR A 71 12.97 -2.71 5.75
C THR A 71 12.68 -1.43 4.97
N LEU A 72 11.78 -0.61 5.50
CA LEU A 72 11.49 0.69 4.92
C LEU A 72 12.63 1.65 5.27
N THR A 73 13.11 2.38 4.25
CA THR A 73 14.05 3.47 4.49
C THR A 73 13.26 4.69 4.99
N ASP A 74 13.98 5.74 5.39
CA ASP A 74 13.30 6.97 5.84
C ASP A 74 12.39 7.52 4.73
N SER A 75 12.86 7.49 3.48
CA SER A 75 12.04 7.95 2.35
C SER A 75 10.79 7.09 2.17
N GLY A 76 10.95 5.78 2.24
CA GLY A 76 9.82 4.86 2.12
C GLY A 76 8.84 5.03 3.27
N MET A 77 9.35 5.21 4.48
CA MET A 77 8.52 5.40 5.66
C MET A 77 7.68 6.68 5.56
N GLN A 78 8.27 7.76 5.05
CA GLN A 78 7.54 9.01 4.88
C GLN A 78 6.34 8.85 3.95
N ILE A 79 6.54 8.17 2.83
CA ILE A 79 5.46 7.94 1.88
C ILE A 79 4.41 7.04 2.48
N ALA A 80 4.83 5.95 3.09
CA ALA A 80 3.91 4.98 3.70
C ALA A 80 3.06 5.62 4.79
N ALA A 81 3.68 6.40 5.67
CA ALA A 81 2.99 7.07 6.76
C ALA A 81 2.00 8.10 6.23
N SER A 82 2.37 8.82 5.18
CA SER A 82 1.51 9.80 4.55
C SER A 82 0.26 9.15 3.96
N MET A 83 0.44 8.02 3.29
CA MET A 83 -0.69 7.28 2.71
C MET A 83 -1.63 6.77 3.79
N LEU A 84 -1.08 6.21 4.84
CA LEU A 84 -1.88 5.68 5.94
C LEU A 84 -2.67 6.79 6.62
N ASP A 85 -2.04 7.94 6.81
CA ASP A 85 -2.68 9.09 7.42
C ASP A 85 -3.83 9.62 6.57
N ARG A 86 -3.64 9.70 5.26
CA ARG A 86 -4.71 10.10 4.33
C ARG A 86 -5.91 9.19 4.43
N HIS A 87 -5.69 7.89 4.50
CA HIS A 87 -6.79 6.93 4.59
C HIS A 87 -7.53 7.06 5.90
N LYS A 88 -6.83 7.28 6.99
CA LYS A 88 -7.46 7.50 8.29
C LYS A 88 -8.29 8.78 8.29
N THR A 89 -7.76 9.84 7.72
CA THR A 89 -8.46 11.12 7.62
C THR A 89 -9.73 10.98 6.78
N LEU A 90 -9.64 10.29 5.64
CA LEU A 90 -10.78 10.07 4.78
C LEU A 90 -11.88 9.28 5.51
N THR A 91 -11.50 8.23 6.22
CA THR A 91 -12.45 7.43 6.98
C THR A 91 -13.18 8.27 8.03
N LYS A 92 -12.45 9.09 8.77
CA LYS A 92 -13.05 10.00 9.74
C LYS A 92 -14.02 10.96 9.09
N PHE A 93 -13.63 11.52 7.94
CA PHE A 93 -14.46 12.46 7.22
C PHE A 93 -15.78 11.82 6.80
N LEU A 94 -15.72 10.60 6.26
CA LEU A 94 -16.91 9.88 5.82
C LEU A 94 -17.83 9.54 7.00
N VAL A 95 -17.26 9.14 8.11
CA VAL A 95 -18.04 8.86 9.32
C VAL A 95 -18.74 10.13 9.82
N ASN A 96 -18.03 11.25 9.82
CA ASN A 96 -18.62 12.52 10.26
C ASN A 96 -19.74 13.00 9.35
N LEU A 97 -19.72 12.58 8.08
CA LEU A 97 -20.81 12.89 7.15
C LEU A 97 -22.00 11.94 7.29
N GLY A 98 -21.94 11.00 8.24
CA GLY A 98 -23.01 10.06 8.44
C GLY A 98 -22.89 8.79 7.62
N VAL A 99 -21.76 8.59 6.96
CA VAL A 99 -21.49 7.34 6.26
C VAL A 99 -20.97 6.33 7.27
N ASP A 100 -21.62 5.19 7.33
CA ASP A 100 -21.24 4.13 8.27
C ASP A 100 -19.83 3.63 7.94
N GLU A 101 -19.05 3.39 8.98
CA GLU A 101 -17.67 2.94 8.82
C GLU A 101 -17.60 1.59 8.10
N ILE A 102 -18.54 0.71 8.38
CA ILE A 102 -18.59 -0.60 7.71
C ILE A 102 -18.89 -0.40 6.23
N THR A 103 -19.80 0.51 5.90
CA THR A 103 -20.12 0.83 4.52
C THR A 103 -18.89 1.39 3.80
N ALA A 104 -18.14 2.27 4.46
CA ALA A 104 -16.92 2.82 3.89
C ALA A 104 -15.90 1.74 3.59
N HIS A 105 -15.77 0.77 4.48
CA HIS A 105 -14.90 -0.38 4.26
C HIS A 105 -15.37 -1.24 3.10
N ALA A 106 -16.65 -1.52 3.02
CA ALA A 106 -17.21 -2.31 1.94
C ALA A 106 -16.93 -1.66 0.59
N ASP A 107 -17.13 -0.36 0.50
CA ASP A 107 -16.88 0.38 -0.74
C ASP A 107 -15.41 0.31 -1.14
N ARG A 108 -14.51 0.43 -0.18
CA ARG A 108 -13.08 0.39 -0.46
C ARG A 108 -12.66 -0.94 -1.04
N HIS A 109 -13.22 -2.02 -0.53
CA HIS A 109 -12.87 -3.36 -0.98
C HIS A 109 -13.69 -3.82 -2.18
N GLY A 110 -14.62 -3.01 -2.61
CA GLY A 110 -15.51 -3.37 -3.70
C GLY A 110 -16.34 -4.58 -3.36
N ASN A 111 -16.57 -4.83 -2.11
CA ASN A 111 -17.29 -5.98 -1.65
C ASN A 111 -18.69 -5.61 -1.23
N THR A 112 -19.55 -6.58 -1.26
CA THR A 112 -20.96 -6.39 -0.97
C THR A 112 -21.31 -6.82 0.43
N GLN A 113 -20.51 -6.48 1.36
CA GLN A 113 -20.74 -6.83 2.76
C GLN A 113 -21.80 -5.96 3.42
N THR A 114 -22.53 -5.26 2.62
CA THR A 114 -23.63 -4.43 3.09
C THR A 114 -24.73 -5.20 3.81
N ASP A 115 -24.80 -6.49 3.56
CA ASP A 115 -25.76 -7.33 4.23
C ASP A 115 -25.50 -7.46 5.74
N HIS A 116 -24.36 -7.01 6.18
CA HIS A 116 -24.02 -6.95 7.60
C HIS A 116 -24.67 -5.78 8.29
N LEU A 117 -25.08 -4.85 7.52
CA LEU A 117 -25.63 -3.63 8.05
C LEU A 117 -27.12 -3.78 8.28
#